data_da81c1fb033f1fe018fbf2c468914cd4
#
_entry.id   da81c1fb033f1fe018fbf2c468914cd4
#
_cell.length_a   1.000
_cell.length_b   1.000
_cell.length_c   1.000
_cell.angle_alpha   90.00
_cell.angle_beta   90.00
_cell.angle_gamma   90.00
#
_symmetry.space_group_name_H-M   'P 1'
#
loop_
_entity.id
_entity.type
_entity.pdbx_description
1 polymer ?
#
loop_
_entity_poly.entity_id
_entity_poly.type
_entity_poly.pdbx_seq_one_letter_code
_entity_poly.pdbx_strand_id
1 'polypeptide(L)'
;MARKRALASIEKDLSIARTRKESAQSELDKAVKHEESLLNEYKAEQDKIRAENFSRIGETVYKYFGENISPDKFAETMELLFTIEEVKNFVKSENTDREAC
;
A
#
# COMPACT_ATOMS: atom_id res chain seq x y z
N MET A 1 32.06 -49.63 -9.73
CA MET A 1 32.15 -48.75 -10.92
C MET A 1 30.82 -48.17 -11.26
N ALA A 2 30.78 -46.84 -11.33
CA ALA A 2 29.57 -46.20 -11.79
C ALA A 2 29.30 -46.52 -13.26
N ARG A 3 28.18 -47.11 -13.55
CA ARG A 3 27.77 -47.35 -14.91
C ARG A 3 27.30 -46.05 -15.54
N LYS A 4 27.71 -45.84 -16.80
CA LYS A 4 27.14 -44.74 -17.57
C LYS A 4 25.67 -45.02 -17.79
N ARG A 5 24.82 -44.08 -17.49
CA ARG A 5 23.41 -44.21 -17.76
C ARG A 5 23.19 -44.25 -19.29
N ALA A 6 22.21 -45.03 -19.72
CA ALA A 6 21.83 -45.02 -21.13
C ALA A 6 21.36 -43.64 -21.56
N LEU A 7 21.71 -43.21 -22.74
CA LEU A 7 21.33 -41.93 -23.30
C LEU A 7 19.82 -41.69 -23.22
N ALA A 8 19.04 -42.71 -23.55
CA ALA A 8 17.58 -42.65 -23.51
C ALA A 8 17.05 -42.36 -22.07
N SER A 9 17.71 -42.94 -21.05
CA SER A 9 17.34 -42.70 -19.66
C SER A 9 17.65 -41.26 -19.23
N ILE A 10 18.79 -40.73 -19.66
CA ILE A 10 19.19 -39.36 -19.41
C ILE A 10 18.22 -38.36 -20.09
N GLU A 11 17.86 -38.64 -21.34
CA GLU A 11 16.91 -37.82 -22.09
C GLU A 11 15.53 -37.80 -21.44
N LYS A 12 15.09 -38.94 -20.92
CA LYS A 12 13.82 -39.03 -20.18
C LYS A 12 13.85 -38.18 -18.92
N ASP A 13 14.92 -38.29 -18.13
CA ASP A 13 15.07 -37.55 -16.90
C ASP A 13 15.19 -36.03 -17.17
N LEU A 14 15.88 -35.69 -18.26
CA LEU A 14 16.00 -34.30 -18.69
C LEU A 14 14.63 -33.70 -19.08
N SER A 15 13.82 -34.49 -19.81
CA SER A 15 12.46 -34.09 -20.19
C SER A 15 11.58 -33.87 -18.96
N ILE A 16 11.67 -34.76 -17.96
CA ILE A 16 10.93 -34.65 -16.70
C ILE A 16 11.38 -33.40 -15.94
N ALA A 17 12.68 -33.16 -15.85
CA ALA A 17 13.24 -32.00 -15.18
C ALA A 17 12.79 -30.69 -15.83
N ARG A 18 12.78 -30.62 -17.15
CA ARG A 18 12.30 -29.45 -17.91
C ARG A 18 10.83 -29.18 -17.67
N THR A 19 10.00 -30.24 -17.69
CA THR A 19 8.57 -30.12 -17.40
C THR A 19 8.32 -29.58 -16.01
N ARG A 20 9.05 -30.07 -15.00
CA ARG A 20 8.96 -29.60 -13.63
C ARG A 20 9.37 -28.14 -13.51
N LYS A 21 10.45 -27.75 -14.19
CA LYS A 21 10.93 -26.38 -14.22
C LYS A 21 9.89 -25.44 -14.83
N GLU A 22 9.31 -25.81 -15.96
CA GLU A 22 8.27 -25.02 -16.62
C GLU A 22 7.03 -24.88 -15.76
N SER A 23 6.62 -25.95 -15.09
CA SER A 23 5.49 -25.95 -14.18
C SER A 23 5.75 -25.05 -12.97
N ALA A 24 6.94 -25.12 -12.38
CA ALA A 24 7.35 -24.28 -11.26
C ALA A 24 7.40 -22.80 -11.67
N GLN A 25 7.92 -22.50 -12.86
CA GLN A 25 7.96 -21.14 -13.39
C GLN A 25 6.55 -20.59 -13.62
N SER A 26 5.65 -21.40 -14.16
CA SER A 26 4.25 -21.03 -14.37
C SER A 26 3.56 -20.71 -13.04
N GLU A 27 3.78 -21.54 -12.02
CA GLU A 27 3.22 -21.30 -10.68
C GLU A 27 3.77 -20.01 -10.05
N LEU A 28 5.07 -19.78 -10.24
CA LEU A 28 5.70 -18.55 -9.76
C LEU A 28 5.13 -17.32 -10.46
N ASP A 29 4.97 -17.38 -11.78
CA ASP A 29 4.40 -16.27 -12.56
C ASP A 29 2.98 -15.95 -12.12
N LYS A 30 2.17 -16.96 -11.84
CA LYS A 30 0.81 -16.79 -11.33
C LYS A 30 0.81 -16.14 -9.94
N ALA A 31 1.72 -16.57 -9.08
CA ALA A 31 1.85 -16.02 -7.73
C ALA A 31 2.27 -14.55 -7.78
N VAL A 32 3.21 -14.19 -8.65
CA VAL A 32 3.66 -12.81 -8.85
C VAL A 32 2.50 -11.92 -9.33
N LYS A 33 1.76 -12.39 -10.32
CA LYS A 33 0.59 -11.66 -10.85
C LYS A 33 -0.49 -11.47 -9.81
N HIS A 34 -0.73 -12.49 -9.00
CA HIS A 34 -1.71 -12.43 -7.92
C HIS A 34 -1.29 -11.41 -6.86
N GLU A 35 -0.02 -11.41 -6.48
CA GLU A 35 0.54 -10.42 -5.55
C GLU A 35 0.38 -9.00 -6.08
N GLU A 36 0.71 -8.77 -7.35
CA GLU A 36 0.54 -7.45 -7.99
C GLU A 36 -0.92 -7.01 -7.96
N SER A 37 -1.84 -7.92 -8.26
CA SER A 37 -3.28 -7.65 -8.23
C SER A 37 -3.73 -7.24 -6.84
N LEU A 38 -3.29 -7.97 -5.80
CA LEU A 38 -3.62 -7.66 -4.41
C LEU A 38 -3.02 -6.32 -3.96
N LEU A 39 -1.79 -6.01 -4.37
CA LEU A 39 -1.16 -4.73 -4.07
C LEU A 39 -1.92 -3.57 -4.71
N ASN A 40 -2.39 -3.75 -5.95
CA ASN A 40 -3.19 -2.74 -6.64
C ASN A 40 -4.54 -2.53 -5.96
N GLU A 41 -5.21 -3.60 -5.54
CA GLU A 41 -6.47 -3.51 -4.79
C GLU A 41 -6.27 -2.79 -3.45
N TYR A 42 -5.20 -3.13 -2.74
CA TYR A 42 -4.84 -2.51 -1.46
C TYR A 42 -4.63 -1.01 -1.63
N LYS A 43 -3.84 -0.63 -2.63
CA LYS A 43 -3.56 0.76 -2.94
C LYS A 43 -4.83 1.54 -3.31
N ALA A 44 -5.68 0.94 -4.15
CA ALA A 44 -6.94 1.55 -4.54
C ALA A 44 -7.86 1.77 -3.34
N GLU A 45 -7.92 0.81 -2.42
CA GLU A 45 -8.72 0.91 -1.21
C GLU A 45 -8.15 1.98 -0.26
N GLN A 46 -6.83 2.05 -0.12
CA GLN A 46 -6.18 3.11 0.66
C GLN A 46 -6.49 4.49 0.09
N ASP A 47 -6.41 4.65 -1.23
CA ASP A 47 -6.70 5.91 -1.90
C ASP A 47 -8.16 6.32 -1.70
N LYS A 48 -9.06 5.36 -1.75
CA LYS A 48 -10.48 5.57 -1.50
C LYS A 48 -10.74 6.07 -0.08
N ILE A 49 -10.15 5.40 0.91
CA ILE A 49 -10.28 5.78 2.33
C ILE A 49 -9.72 7.18 2.55
N ARG A 50 -8.57 7.46 1.95
CA ARG A 50 -7.94 8.77 2.04
C ARG A 50 -8.82 9.87 1.45
N ALA A 51 -9.42 9.61 0.28
CA ALA A 51 -10.33 10.55 -0.38
C ALA A 51 -11.59 10.80 0.47
N GLU A 52 -12.15 9.76 1.07
CA GLU A 52 -13.29 9.88 1.99
C GLU A 52 -12.93 10.71 3.21
N ASN A 53 -11.75 10.49 3.78
CA ASN A 53 -11.26 11.25 4.94
C ASN A 53 -11.06 12.72 4.60
N PHE A 54 -10.47 13.01 3.44
CA PHE A 54 -10.31 14.39 2.98
C PHE A 54 -11.65 15.08 2.76
N SER A 55 -12.62 14.36 2.20
CA SER A 55 -13.97 14.90 2.00
C SER A 55 -14.62 15.28 3.34
N ARG A 56 -14.53 14.41 4.34
CA ARG A 56 -15.07 14.67 5.68
C ARG A 56 -14.38 15.84 6.36
N ILE A 57 -13.06 15.89 6.28
CA ILE A 57 -12.25 16.99 6.83
C ILE A 57 -12.62 18.29 6.12
N GLY A 58 -12.74 18.26 4.79
CA GLY A 58 -13.14 19.40 3.99
C GLY A 58 -14.50 19.96 4.37
N GLU A 59 -15.48 19.07 4.58
CA GLU A 59 -16.81 19.46 5.04
C GLU A 59 -16.75 20.16 6.41
N THR A 60 -15.94 19.64 7.32
CA THR A 60 -15.75 20.23 8.64
C THR A 60 -15.10 21.61 8.53
N VAL A 61 -14.10 21.75 7.67
CA VAL A 61 -13.43 23.03 7.42
C VAL A 61 -14.45 24.06 6.88
N TYR A 62 -15.24 23.68 5.91
CA TYR A 62 -16.27 24.56 5.34
C TYR A 62 -17.32 24.96 6.38
N LYS A 63 -17.64 24.05 7.29
CA LYS A 63 -18.59 24.32 8.36
C LYS A 63 -18.10 25.44 9.29
N TYR A 64 -16.83 25.41 9.66
CA TYR A 64 -16.26 26.35 10.64
C TYR A 64 -15.65 27.61 9.99
N PHE A 65 -15.11 27.50 8.79
CA PHE A 65 -14.42 28.60 8.11
C PHE A 65 -15.23 29.23 6.97
N GLY A 66 -16.31 28.56 6.54
CA GLY A 66 -17.12 29.00 5.42
C GLY A 66 -16.66 28.35 4.11
N GLU A 67 -17.60 28.20 3.17
CA GLU A 67 -17.35 27.53 1.89
C GLU A 67 -16.41 28.29 0.95
N ASN A 68 -16.24 29.59 1.16
CA ASN A 68 -15.42 30.45 0.33
C ASN A 68 -13.96 30.55 0.77
N ILE A 69 -13.55 29.80 1.79
CA ILE A 69 -12.16 29.83 2.24
C ILE A 69 -11.23 29.25 1.17
N SER A 70 -10.15 29.97 0.86
CA SER A 70 -9.14 29.48 -0.06
C SER A 70 -8.18 28.52 0.65
N PRO A 71 -7.54 27.58 -0.08
CA PRO A 71 -6.54 26.69 0.51
C PRO A 71 -5.38 27.46 1.17
N ASP A 72 -4.93 28.56 0.55
CA ASP A 72 -3.83 29.37 1.08
C ASP A 72 -4.22 30.05 2.38
N LYS A 73 -5.42 30.59 2.46
CA LYS A 73 -5.94 31.23 3.66
C LYS A 73 -6.09 30.23 4.80
N PHE A 74 -6.58 29.04 4.48
CA PHE A 74 -6.70 27.96 5.45
C PHE A 74 -5.33 27.54 5.98
N ALA A 75 -4.34 27.38 5.09
CA ALA A 75 -2.97 27.03 5.48
C ALA A 75 -2.36 28.09 6.40
N GLU A 76 -2.50 29.38 6.08
CA GLU A 76 -2.03 30.48 6.92
C GLU A 76 -2.67 30.45 8.30
N THR A 77 -3.99 30.21 8.35
CA THR A 77 -4.73 30.12 9.61
C THR A 77 -4.21 28.97 10.47
N MET A 78 -3.99 27.81 9.85
CA MET A 78 -3.46 26.64 10.54
C MET A 78 -2.05 26.88 11.06
N GLU A 79 -1.19 27.54 10.29
CA GLU A 79 0.16 27.88 10.73
C GLU A 79 0.12 28.79 11.95
N LEU A 80 -0.77 29.79 11.96
CA LEU A 80 -0.95 30.67 13.09
C LEU A 80 -1.45 29.93 14.34
N LEU A 81 -2.42 29.02 14.16
CA LEU A 81 -2.94 28.20 15.26
C LEU A 81 -1.87 27.33 15.86
N PHE A 82 -0.99 26.76 15.01
CA PHE A 82 0.10 25.90 15.47
C PHE A 82 1.25 26.64 16.14
N THR A 83 1.25 27.97 16.15
CA THR A 83 2.19 28.75 17.00
C THR A 83 1.76 28.73 18.46
N ILE A 84 0.51 28.37 18.74
CA ILE A 84 -0.02 28.29 20.10
C ILE A 84 0.41 26.96 20.72
N GLU A 85 1.13 27.00 21.81
CA GLU A 85 1.69 25.82 22.47
C GLU A 85 0.61 24.81 22.88
N GLU A 86 -0.51 25.29 23.37
CA GLU A 86 -1.63 24.44 23.77
C GLU A 86 -2.19 23.63 22.60
N VAL A 87 -2.30 24.26 21.43
CA VAL A 87 -2.78 23.58 20.20
C VAL A 87 -1.80 22.50 19.77
N LYS A 88 -0.51 22.80 19.77
CA LYS A 88 0.55 21.82 19.44
C LYS A 88 0.47 20.61 20.36
N ASN A 89 0.37 20.85 21.64
CA ASN A 89 0.32 19.79 22.65
C ASN A 89 -0.92 18.91 22.49
N PHE A 90 -2.06 19.52 22.20
CA PHE A 90 -3.31 18.81 21.97
C PHE A 90 -3.19 17.88 20.75
N VAL A 91 -2.70 18.38 19.62
CA VAL A 91 -2.55 17.59 18.39
C VAL A 91 -1.57 16.44 18.59
N LYS A 92 -0.44 16.68 19.28
CA LYS A 92 0.53 15.63 19.61
C LYS A 92 -0.08 14.54 20.48
N SER A 93 -0.86 14.94 21.49
CA SER A 93 -1.55 14.01 22.39
C SER A 93 -2.50 13.10 21.62
N GLU A 94 -3.31 13.65 20.73
CA GLU A 94 -4.25 12.88 19.90
C GLU A 94 -3.51 11.90 18.97
N ASN A 95 -2.42 12.34 18.35
CA ASN A 95 -1.63 11.49 17.48
C ASN A 95 -0.94 10.37 18.26
N THR A 96 -0.44 10.65 19.45
CA THR A 96 0.18 9.66 20.33
C THR A 96 -0.84 8.61 20.76
N ASP A 97 -2.03 9.02 21.14
CA ASP A 97 -3.12 8.11 21.53
C ASP A 97 -3.50 7.18 20.39
N ARG A 98 -3.54 7.67 19.15
CA ARG A 98 -3.81 6.88 17.98
C ARG A 98 -2.71 5.87 17.68
N GLU A 99 -1.46 6.28 17.84
CA GLU A 99 -0.31 5.41 17.63
C GLU A 99 -0.20 4.34 18.72
N ALA A 100 -0.67 4.61 19.92
CA ALA A 100 -0.67 3.67 21.03
C ALA A 100 -1.72 2.57 20.89
N CYS A 101 -2.72 2.76 20.05
CA CYS A 101 -3.73 1.75 19.72
C CYS A 101 -3.29 0.83 18.54
#